data_701f7a855cc7504cddd9abb7eabdcf20
#
_entry.id   701f7a855cc7504cddd9abb7eabdcf20
#
_cell.length_a   1.000
_cell.length_b   1.000
_cell.length_c   1.000
_cell.angle_alpha   90.00
_cell.angle_beta   90.00
_cell.angle_gamma   90.00
#
_symmetry.space_group_name_H-M   'P 1'
#
loop_
_entity.id
_entity.type
_entity.pdbx_description
1 polymer ?
#
loop_
_entity_poly.entity_id
_entity_poly.type
_entity_poly.pdbx_seq_one_letter_code
_entity_poly.pdbx_strand_id
1 'polypeptide(L)'
;MRRLAHPSLSSSGEEALAQYQHVLWEYEDLTDASRRNYLSDLRHFAAWYEAHSIRRTDETSLPQMAFDPQAITTPALTRYRTYLQEDLHQKPNSVNRALISLKRYFGWAIQKQLISYDPSIPVKLVGEEEHAPRHLEDEEEQALVAAVTNEGTLRDRVLIVLLLHTGLRASEICQLRRDQVKLGKRSGTLEVHGKRNKYREVPLNATARKVLEEYLSTLPPSAVSLFPSGKTKEALSERALGYIVKKYADRAKLTDVSPHDLRHRFGYRMAESVPLHRLAQIMGHDSLDTTRLYIQGTKHDLQQAVETIAWV
;
A
#
# COMPACT_ATOMS: atom_id res chain seq x y z
N MET A 1 -5.88 12.76 -18.04
CA MET A 1 -7.31 12.77 -17.63
C MET A 1 -7.44 12.14 -16.24
N ARG A 2 -8.20 12.75 -15.29
CA ARG A 2 -8.43 12.10 -13.98
C ARG A 2 -9.43 10.95 -14.17
N ARG A 3 -9.13 9.79 -13.57
CA ARG A 3 -10.02 8.63 -13.53
C ARG A 3 -11.31 9.04 -12.81
N LEU A 4 -12.48 8.84 -13.44
CA LEU A 4 -13.77 9.05 -12.79
C LEU A 4 -13.90 8.03 -11.64
N ALA A 5 -14.30 8.48 -10.46
CA ALA A 5 -14.40 7.61 -9.28
C ALA A 5 -15.48 6.52 -9.47
N HIS A 6 -16.59 6.86 -10.13
CA HIS A 6 -17.71 5.97 -10.42
C HIS A 6 -18.28 6.27 -11.81
N PRO A 7 -17.68 5.73 -12.89
CA PRO A 7 -18.28 5.86 -14.21
C PRO A 7 -19.62 5.14 -14.26
N SER A 8 -20.58 5.73 -14.98
CA SER A 8 -21.89 5.10 -15.23
C SER A 8 -21.74 3.87 -16.11
N LEU A 9 -22.54 2.86 -15.84
CA LEU A 9 -22.64 1.62 -16.61
C LEU A 9 -24.07 1.40 -17.12
N SER A 10 -24.20 0.53 -18.11
CA SER A 10 -25.49 -0.05 -18.48
C SER A 10 -26.09 -0.89 -17.35
N SER A 11 -27.37 -1.19 -17.40
CA SER A 11 -28.02 -2.05 -16.40
C SER A 11 -27.36 -3.44 -16.33
N SER A 12 -26.96 -4.00 -17.45
CA SER A 12 -26.24 -5.27 -17.54
C SER A 12 -24.84 -5.18 -16.88
N GLY A 13 -24.11 -4.08 -17.09
CA GLY A 13 -22.83 -3.84 -16.43
C GLY A 13 -22.95 -3.73 -14.92
N GLU A 14 -23.97 -3.03 -14.41
CA GLU A 14 -24.23 -2.94 -12.98
C GLU A 14 -24.60 -4.31 -12.38
N GLU A 15 -25.37 -5.13 -13.09
CA GLU A 15 -25.73 -6.48 -12.64
C GLU A 15 -24.51 -7.40 -12.56
N ALA A 16 -23.63 -7.40 -13.58
CA ALA A 16 -22.39 -8.17 -13.57
C ALA A 16 -21.46 -7.75 -12.41
N LEU A 17 -21.35 -6.46 -12.12
CA LEU A 17 -20.59 -5.96 -10.98
C LEU A 17 -21.22 -6.39 -9.65
N ALA A 18 -22.54 -6.32 -9.52
CA ALA A 18 -23.24 -6.70 -8.29
C ALA A 18 -23.06 -8.19 -7.96
N GLN A 19 -23.13 -9.07 -8.97
CA GLN A 19 -22.86 -10.50 -8.79
C GLN A 19 -21.44 -10.75 -8.28
N TYR A 20 -20.44 -10.11 -8.87
CA TYR A 20 -19.04 -10.26 -8.43
C TYR A 20 -18.79 -9.63 -7.06
N GLN A 21 -19.43 -8.50 -6.77
CA GLN A 21 -19.36 -7.86 -5.47
C GLN A 21 -19.82 -8.82 -4.36
N HIS A 22 -20.97 -9.47 -4.53
CA HIS A 22 -21.50 -10.43 -3.56
C HIS A 22 -20.45 -11.51 -3.22
N VAL A 23 -19.81 -12.09 -4.23
CA VAL A 23 -18.75 -13.10 -4.04
C VAL A 23 -17.55 -12.57 -3.30
N LEU A 24 -17.07 -11.37 -3.64
CA LEU A 24 -15.92 -10.76 -2.99
C LEU A 24 -16.18 -10.50 -1.50
N TRP A 25 -17.43 -10.21 -1.10
CA TRP A 25 -17.77 -9.91 0.28
C TRP A 25 -18.10 -11.14 1.11
N GLU A 26 -18.69 -12.17 0.53
CA GLU A 26 -19.13 -13.34 1.28
C GLU A 26 -18.13 -14.48 1.31
N TYR A 27 -17.38 -14.70 0.22
CA TYR A 27 -16.58 -15.90 0.04
C TYR A 27 -15.07 -15.68 -0.02
N GLU A 28 -14.62 -14.42 -0.02
CA GLU A 28 -13.22 -14.11 -0.20
C GLU A 28 -12.60 -13.52 1.08
N ASP A 29 -11.50 -14.14 1.54
CA ASP A 29 -10.69 -13.60 2.65
C ASP A 29 -9.82 -12.43 2.16
N LEU A 30 -10.47 -11.32 1.85
CA LEU A 30 -9.86 -10.10 1.35
C LEU A 30 -10.09 -8.93 2.29
N THR A 31 -9.14 -8.00 2.31
CA THR A 31 -9.37 -6.72 2.99
C THR A 31 -10.40 -5.88 2.23
N ASP A 32 -11.14 -5.03 2.94
CA ASP A 32 -12.12 -4.11 2.33
C ASP A 32 -11.49 -3.18 1.28
N ALA A 33 -10.22 -2.80 1.48
CA ALA A 33 -9.48 -2.03 0.50
C ALA A 33 -9.23 -2.83 -0.79
N SER A 34 -8.90 -4.12 -0.68
CA SER A 34 -8.71 -5.01 -1.84
C SER A 34 -10.02 -5.21 -2.60
N ARG A 35 -11.12 -5.49 -1.88
CA ARG A 35 -12.46 -5.64 -2.46
C ARG A 35 -12.88 -4.40 -3.23
N ARG A 36 -12.74 -3.21 -2.62
CA ARG A 36 -13.04 -1.93 -3.27
C ARG A 36 -12.19 -1.69 -4.51
N ASN A 37 -10.89 -2.01 -4.46
CA ASN A 37 -10.00 -1.85 -5.60
C ASN A 37 -10.40 -2.75 -6.77
N TYR A 38 -10.68 -4.02 -6.52
CA TYR A 38 -11.10 -4.97 -7.56
C TYR A 38 -12.40 -4.53 -8.25
N LEU A 39 -13.40 -4.11 -7.48
CA LEU A 39 -14.64 -3.59 -8.06
C LEU A 39 -14.44 -2.28 -8.82
N SER A 40 -13.64 -1.36 -8.27
CA SER A 40 -13.35 -0.09 -8.96
C SER A 40 -12.62 -0.31 -10.29
N ASP A 41 -11.68 -1.27 -10.33
CA ASP A 41 -10.95 -1.57 -11.56
C ASP A 41 -11.85 -2.26 -12.59
N LEU A 42 -12.71 -3.20 -12.17
CA LEU A 42 -13.69 -3.84 -13.04
C LEU A 42 -14.70 -2.82 -13.59
N ARG A 43 -15.24 -1.95 -12.72
CA ARG A 43 -16.17 -0.88 -13.13
C ARG A 43 -15.52 0.03 -14.18
N HIS A 44 -14.28 0.41 -13.98
CA HIS A 44 -13.56 1.26 -14.93
C HIS A 44 -13.36 0.57 -16.28
N PHE A 45 -13.02 -0.72 -16.27
CA PHE A 45 -12.91 -1.50 -17.51
C PHE A 45 -14.26 -1.64 -18.23
N ALA A 46 -15.32 -1.98 -17.50
CA ALA A 46 -16.66 -2.13 -18.07
C ALA A 46 -17.14 -0.83 -18.72
N ALA A 47 -16.99 0.30 -18.04
CA ALA A 47 -17.35 1.61 -18.59
C ALA A 47 -16.51 2.00 -19.81
N TRP A 48 -15.21 1.72 -19.77
CA TRP A 48 -14.35 1.93 -20.93
C TRP A 48 -14.78 1.06 -22.12
N TYR A 49 -15.10 -0.21 -21.85
CA TYR A 49 -15.56 -1.14 -22.87
C TYR A 49 -16.84 -0.68 -23.53
N GLU A 50 -17.86 -0.33 -22.73
CA GLU A 50 -19.14 0.20 -23.22
C GLU A 50 -18.95 1.47 -24.07
N ALA A 51 -18.06 2.38 -23.65
CA ALA A 51 -17.80 3.63 -24.37
C ALA A 51 -17.00 3.44 -25.67
N HIS A 52 -16.15 2.41 -25.77
CA HIS A 52 -15.24 2.25 -26.91
C HIS A 52 -15.67 1.15 -27.90
N SER A 53 -16.68 0.36 -27.58
CA SER A 53 -17.23 -0.63 -28.49
C SER A 53 -18.04 -0.01 -29.64
N ILE A 54 -18.42 1.26 -29.54
CA ILE A 54 -19.23 2.01 -30.52
C ILE A 54 -18.41 2.49 -31.76
N ARG A 55 -17.08 2.56 -31.68
CA ARG A 55 -16.26 3.25 -32.69
C ARG A 55 -15.98 2.49 -34.00
N ARG A 56 -16.72 1.43 -34.35
CA ARG A 56 -16.41 0.61 -35.52
C ARG A 56 -17.52 0.34 -36.53
N THR A 57 -18.62 1.03 -36.46
CA THR A 57 -19.62 0.95 -37.55
C THR A 57 -20.22 2.33 -37.81
N ASP A 58 -20.33 2.61 -39.13
CA ASP A 58 -20.87 3.83 -39.70
C ASP A 58 -22.15 4.38 -39.02
N GLU A 59 -22.31 5.68 -39.13
CA GLU A 59 -23.31 6.66 -38.76
C GLU A 59 -24.82 6.25 -38.65
N THR A 60 -25.15 5.08 -38.21
CA THR A 60 -26.55 4.74 -37.84
C THR A 60 -26.55 4.17 -36.43
N SER A 61 -27.24 4.86 -35.54
CA SER A 61 -27.48 4.60 -34.12
C SER A 61 -27.61 3.11 -33.75
N LEU A 62 -26.49 2.42 -33.53
CA LEU A 62 -26.51 1.12 -32.89
C LEU A 62 -26.52 1.30 -31.38
N PRO A 63 -27.27 0.46 -30.65
CA PRO A 63 -27.35 0.55 -29.21
C PRO A 63 -25.94 0.39 -28.59
N GLN A 64 -25.65 1.21 -27.62
CA GLN A 64 -24.45 1.14 -26.79
C GLN A 64 -24.27 -0.32 -26.34
N MET A 65 -23.17 -0.99 -26.72
CA MET A 65 -22.97 -2.39 -26.31
C MET A 65 -22.81 -2.44 -24.80
N ALA A 66 -23.77 -3.06 -24.14
CA ALA A 66 -23.72 -3.31 -22.72
C ALA A 66 -22.54 -4.22 -22.37
N PHE A 67 -21.98 -4.06 -21.19
CA PHE A 67 -20.91 -4.95 -20.71
C PHE A 67 -21.49 -6.37 -20.56
N ASP A 68 -20.95 -7.28 -21.35
CA ASP A 68 -21.23 -8.71 -21.29
C ASP A 68 -19.89 -9.47 -21.18
N PRO A 69 -19.65 -10.20 -20.08
CA PRO A 69 -18.42 -10.97 -19.91
C PRO A 69 -18.15 -11.96 -21.04
N GLN A 70 -19.17 -12.52 -21.69
CA GLN A 70 -19.01 -13.48 -22.80
C GLN A 70 -18.49 -12.81 -24.07
N ALA A 71 -18.79 -11.53 -24.26
CA ALA A 71 -18.36 -10.76 -25.43
C ALA A 71 -16.92 -10.22 -25.30
N ILE A 72 -16.31 -10.31 -24.12
CA ILE A 72 -14.97 -9.78 -23.89
C ILE A 72 -13.92 -10.69 -24.51
N THR A 73 -13.00 -10.08 -25.29
CA THR A 73 -11.94 -10.77 -26.01
C THR A 73 -10.56 -10.32 -25.51
N THR A 74 -9.54 -11.17 -25.72
CA THR A 74 -8.12 -10.81 -25.43
C THR A 74 -7.69 -9.51 -26.14
N PRO A 75 -8.02 -9.23 -27.41
CA PRO A 75 -7.74 -7.93 -28.03
C PRO A 75 -8.39 -6.75 -27.32
N ALA A 76 -9.60 -6.90 -26.76
CA ALA A 76 -10.24 -5.82 -26.01
C ALA A 76 -9.46 -5.50 -24.73
N LEU A 77 -9.03 -6.52 -23.97
CA LEU A 77 -8.20 -6.35 -22.78
C LEU A 77 -6.82 -5.76 -23.10
N THR A 78 -6.22 -6.15 -24.22
CA THR A 78 -4.94 -5.58 -24.67
C THR A 78 -5.09 -4.11 -25.03
N ARG A 79 -6.16 -3.72 -25.72
CA ARG A 79 -6.46 -2.30 -26.00
C ARG A 79 -6.70 -1.50 -24.73
N TYR A 80 -7.41 -2.09 -23.75
CA TYR A 80 -7.59 -1.43 -22.46
C TYR A 80 -6.25 -1.21 -21.72
N ARG A 81 -5.32 -2.18 -21.77
CA ARG A 81 -3.97 -1.99 -21.23
C ARG A 81 -3.27 -0.80 -21.90
N THR A 82 -3.29 -0.74 -23.24
CA THR A 82 -2.71 0.37 -24.02
C THR A 82 -3.36 1.70 -23.64
N TYR A 83 -4.69 1.74 -23.52
CA TYR A 83 -5.41 2.93 -23.06
C TYR A 83 -4.95 3.41 -21.68
N LEU A 84 -4.76 2.50 -20.72
CA LEU A 84 -4.25 2.87 -19.39
C LEU A 84 -2.83 3.45 -19.45
N GLN A 85 -1.99 2.93 -20.35
CA GLN A 85 -0.59 3.35 -20.49
C GLN A 85 -0.45 4.65 -21.30
N GLU A 86 -1.07 4.74 -22.46
CA GLU A 86 -0.83 5.78 -23.46
C GLU A 86 -1.80 6.96 -23.35
N ASP A 87 -3.08 6.70 -23.08
CA ASP A 87 -4.08 7.77 -22.95
C ASP A 87 -4.16 8.33 -21.53
N LEU A 88 -4.12 7.45 -20.51
CA LEU A 88 -4.19 7.86 -19.11
C LEU A 88 -2.83 8.05 -18.44
N HIS A 89 -1.73 7.70 -19.08
CA HIS A 89 -0.36 7.80 -18.58
C HIS A 89 -0.21 7.22 -17.17
N GLN A 90 -0.86 6.08 -16.91
CA GLN A 90 -0.78 5.42 -15.60
C GLN A 90 0.58 4.74 -15.39
N LYS A 91 1.06 4.79 -14.15
CA LYS A 91 2.28 4.06 -13.77
C LYS A 91 2.11 2.53 -13.94
N PRO A 92 3.17 1.78 -14.28
CA PRO A 92 3.12 0.33 -14.47
C PRO A 92 2.37 -0.42 -13.36
N ASN A 93 2.66 -0.12 -12.11
CA ASN A 93 1.99 -0.73 -10.94
C ASN A 93 0.47 -0.51 -10.93
N SER A 94 -0.02 0.65 -11.38
CA SER A 94 -1.45 0.93 -11.47
C SER A 94 -2.10 0.15 -12.60
N VAL A 95 -1.42 0.04 -13.74
CA VAL A 95 -1.87 -0.77 -14.89
C VAL A 95 -1.91 -2.25 -14.49
N ASN A 96 -0.83 -2.75 -13.89
CA ASN A 96 -0.71 -4.14 -13.44
C ASN A 96 -1.79 -4.49 -12.40
N ARG A 97 -2.06 -3.59 -11.44
CA ARG A 97 -3.14 -3.78 -10.48
C ARG A 97 -4.50 -3.93 -11.17
N ALA A 98 -4.80 -3.07 -12.14
CA ALA A 98 -6.04 -3.15 -12.90
C ALA A 98 -6.15 -4.48 -13.69
N LEU A 99 -5.06 -4.90 -14.35
CA LEU A 99 -5.02 -6.18 -15.07
C LEU A 99 -5.18 -7.38 -14.14
N ILE A 100 -4.56 -7.36 -12.96
CA ILE A 100 -4.73 -8.41 -11.92
C ILE A 100 -6.18 -8.47 -11.44
N SER A 101 -6.82 -7.32 -11.24
CA SER A 101 -8.25 -7.25 -10.90
C SER A 101 -9.12 -7.92 -11.97
N LEU A 102 -8.83 -7.68 -13.26
CA LEU A 102 -9.55 -8.31 -14.39
C LEU A 102 -9.25 -9.80 -14.49
N LYS A 103 -8.00 -10.23 -14.33
CA LYS A 103 -7.64 -11.66 -14.30
C LYS A 103 -8.41 -12.41 -13.22
N ARG A 104 -8.55 -11.80 -12.05
CA ARG A 104 -9.33 -12.37 -10.94
C ARG A 104 -10.81 -12.49 -11.28
N TYR A 105 -11.39 -11.45 -11.89
CA TYR A 105 -12.78 -11.46 -12.34
C TYR A 105 -13.05 -12.55 -13.38
N PHE A 106 -12.24 -12.65 -14.44
CA PHE A 106 -12.43 -13.64 -15.49
C PHE A 106 -12.16 -15.06 -14.99
N GLY A 107 -11.19 -15.26 -14.11
CA GLY A 107 -10.97 -16.54 -13.44
C GLY A 107 -12.18 -16.98 -12.61
N TRP A 108 -12.83 -16.07 -11.89
CA TRP A 108 -14.09 -16.33 -11.20
C TRP A 108 -15.23 -16.63 -12.20
N ALA A 109 -15.35 -15.86 -13.28
CA ALA A 109 -16.37 -16.07 -14.30
C ALA A 109 -16.28 -17.45 -14.96
N ILE A 110 -15.06 -17.97 -15.19
CA ILE A 110 -14.84 -19.36 -15.64
C ILE A 110 -15.34 -20.36 -14.61
N GLN A 111 -14.96 -20.20 -13.32
CA GLN A 111 -15.39 -21.11 -12.25
C GLN A 111 -16.91 -21.17 -12.10
N LYS A 112 -17.59 -20.06 -12.38
CA LYS A 112 -19.06 -19.95 -12.37
C LYS A 112 -19.73 -20.33 -13.69
N GLN A 113 -18.95 -20.76 -14.69
CA GLN A 113 -19.43 -21.11 -16.04
C GLN A 113 -20.18 -19.95 -16.75
N LEU A 114 -19.87 -18.70 -16.38
CA LEU A 114 -20.42 -17.52 -17.02
C LEU A 114 -19.77 -17.27 -18.40
N ILE A 115 -18.56 -17.73 -18.58
CA ILE A 115 -17.79 -17.66 -19.82
C ILE A 115 -17.15 -19.04 -20.12
N SER A 116 -16.87 -19.33 -21.38
CA SER A 116 -16.27 -20.60 -21.79
C SER A 116 -14.74 -20.59 -21.83
N TYR A 117 -14.11 -19.41 -21.91
CA TYR A 117 -12.66 -19.23 -21.88
C TYR A 117 -12.29 -17.94 -21.16
N ASP A 118 -11.10 -17.88 -20.56
CA ASP A 118 -10.59 -16.68 -19.89
C ASP A 118 -9.77 -15.81 -20.86
N PRO A 119 -10.31 -14.65 -21.30
CA PRO A 119 -9.62 -13.77 -22.25
C PRO A 119 -8.42 -13.04 -21.62
N SER A 120 -8.27 -13.07 -20.32
CA SER A 120 -7.22 -12.35 -19.61
C SER A 120 -5.89 -13.11 -19.49
N ILE A 121 -5.90 -14.44 -19.68
CA ILE A 121 -4.70 -15.29 -19.58
C ILE A 121 -3.56 -14.80 -20.47
N PRO A 122 -3.78 -14.53 -21.79
CA PRO A 122 -2.70 -14.13 -22.70
C PRO A 122 -2.21 -12.69 -22.45
N VAL A 123 -2.96 -11.88 -21.69
CA VAL A 123 -2.59 -10.49 -21.44
C VAL A 123 -1.44 -10.42 -20.46
N LYS A 124 -0.26 -10.01 -20.96
CA LYS A 124 0.95 -9.83 -20.14
C LYS A 124 0.86 -8.57 -19.30
N LEU A 125 1.39 -8.64 -18.09
CA LEU A 125 1.62 -7.46 -17.26
C LEU A 125 2.68 -6.55 -17.89
N VAL A 126 2.64 -5.28 -17.54
CA VAL A 126 3.64 -4.30 -17.97
C VAL A 126 4.92 -4.56 -17.17
N GLY A 127 6.06 -4.60 -17.86
CA GLY A 127 7.36 -4.69 -17.18
C GLY A 127 7.56 -3.49 -16.24
N GLU A 128 8.02 -3.76 -15.05
CA GLU A 128 8.40 -2.75 -14.07
C GLU A 128 9.92 -2.69 -14.04
N GLU A 129 10.48 -1.49 -14.12
CA GLU A 129 11.86 -1.30 -13.74
C GLU A 129 11.92 -1.35 -12.20
N GLU A 130 12.68 -2.30 -11.67
CA GLU A 130 12.91 -2.41 -10.23
C GLU A 130 13.79 -1.24 -9.77
N HIS A 131 13.17 -0.12 -9.45
CA HIS A 131 13.85 0.96 -8.76
C HIS A 131 13.82 0.70 -7.26
N ALA A 132 14.95 0.90 -6.60
CA ALA A 132 15.00 0.91 -5.15
C ALA A 132 13.98 1.93 -4.61
N PRO A 133 13.14 1.58 -3.62
CA PRO A 133 12.20 2.51 -3.05
C PRO A 133 12.91 3.75 -2.52
N ARG A 134 12.31 4.92 -2.71
CA ARG A 134 12.80 6.13 -2.05
C ARG A 134 12.85 5.92 -0.54
N HIS A 135 13.90 6.37 0.08
CA HIS A 135 14.03 6.49 1.53
C HIS A 135 14.66 7.84 1.87
N LEU A 136 14.59 8.23 3.12
CA LEU A 136 15.24 9.44 3.58
C LEU A 136 16.74 9.18 3.77
N GLU A 137 17.55 10.15 3.40
CA GLU A 137 18.96 10.19 3.77
C GLU A 137 19.12 10.66 5.24
N ASP A 138 20.34 10.57 5.79
CA ASP A 138 20.61 10.91 7.19
C ASP A 138 20.24 12.37 7.50
N GLU A 139 20.58 13.28 6.62
CA GLU A 139 20.30 14.71 6.76
C GLU A 139 18.81 15.00 6.66
N GLU A 140 18.08 14.32 5.76
CA GLU A 140 16.63 14.44 5.62
C GLU A 140 15.91 13.92 6.86
N GLU A 141 16.33 12.78 7.41
CA GLU A 141 15.80 12.23 8.65
C GLU A 141 16.00 13.20 9.81
N GLN A 142 17.22 13.74 9.97
CA GLN A 142 17.54 14.70 11.02
C GLN A 142 16.70 15.98 10.88
N ALA A 143 16.54 16.52 9.68
CA ALA A 143 15.73 17.71 9.42
C ALA A 143 14.25 17.46 9.75
N LEU A 144 13.70 16.29 9.38
CA LEU A 144 12.33 15.93 9.70
C LEU A 144 12.09 15.79 11.22
N VAL A 145 13.01 15.12 11.92
CA VAL A 145 12.96 14.94 13.39
C VAL A 145 13.10 16.29 14.10
N ALA A 146 13.98 17.17 13.63
CA ALA A 146 14.12 18.53 14.16
C ALA A 146 12.84 19.34 13.97
N ALA A 147 12.24 19.32 12.78
CA ALA A 147 11.00 20.03 12.49
C ALA A 147 9.85 19.59 13.42
N VAL A 148 9.66 18.29 13.64
CA VAL A 148 8.60 17.81 14.52
C VAL A 148 8.91 18.03 16.00
N THR A 149 10.18 18.04 16.39
CA THR A 149 10.58 18.28 17.78
C THR A 149 10.37 19.72 18.18
N ASN A 150 10.71 20.66 17.30
CA ASN A 150 10.65 22.10 17.59
C ASN A 150 9.23 22.69 17.46
N GLU A 151 8.43 22.18 16.52
CA GLU A 151 7.17 22.80 16.14
C GLU A 151 5.97 21.84 16.25
N GLY A 152 6.20 20.58 16.60
CA GLY A 152 5.19 19.55 16.66
C GLY A 152 4.54 19.37 18.02
N THR A 153 3.38 18.70 18.02
CA THR A 153 2.81 18.15 19.25
C THR A 153 3.58 16.90 19.65
N LEU A 154 3.53 16.55 20.93
CA LEU A 154 4.14 15.32 21.43
C LEU A 154 3.61 14.07 20.68
N ARG A 155 2.30 14.04 20.39
CA ARG A 155 1.69 12.97 19.56
C ARG A 155 2.34 12.86 18.18
N ASP A 156 2.48 13.99 17.47
CA ASP A 156 3.01 14.00 16.11
C ASP A 156 4.49 13.56 16.12
N ARG A 157 5.26 13.98 17.15
CA ARG A 157 6.64 13.55 17.36
C ARG A 157 6.73 12.03 17.58
N VAL A 158 5.88 11.47 18.42
CA VAL A 158 5.87 10.01 18.66
C VAL A 158 5.51 9.24 17.40
N LEU A 159 4.53 9.70 16.61
CA LEU A 159 4.16 9.07 15.34
C LEU A 159 5.34 8.99 14.37
N ILE A 160 6.07 10.10 14.18
CA ILE A 160 7.25 10.14 13.28
C ILE A 160 8.38 9.27 13.81
N VAL A 161 8.70 9.37 15.11
CA VAL A 161 9.75 8.55 15.73
C VAL A 161 9.41 7.05 15.63
N LEU A 162 8.17 6.65 15.88
CA LEU A 162 7.79 5.24 15.74
C LEU A 162 7.90 4.74 14.31
N LEU A 163 7.51 5.52 13.30
CA LEU A 163 7.67 5.12 11.90
C LEU A 163 9.15 4.88 11.56
N LEU A 164 10.05 5.77 12.01
CA LEU A 164 11.50 5.69 11.77
C LEU A 164 12.22 4.60 12.56
N HIS A 165 11.67 4.18 13.72
CA HIS A 165 12.36 3.28 14.64
C HIS A 165 11.73 1.90 14.82
N THR A 166 10.59 1.63 14.18
CA THR A 166 9.89 0.35 14.30
C THR A 166 9.54 -0.29 12.97
N GLY A 167 9.56 0.50 11.90
CA GLY A 167 9.17 0.05 10.57
C GLY A 167 7.71 -0.40 10.47
N LEU A 168 6.82 0.08 11.33
CA LEU A 168 5.39 -0.19 11.28
C LEU A 168 4.76 0.34 9.98
N ARG A 169 3.74 -0.35 9.46
CA ARG A 169 2.90 0.19 8.40
C ARG A 169 2.03 1.34 8.90
N ALA A 170 1.64 2.25 8.01
CA ALA A 170 0.75 3.36 8.36
C ALA A 170 -0.55 2.89 9.04
N SER A 171 -1.16 1.83 8.51
CA SER A 171 -2.36 1.23 9.11
C SER A 171 -2.10 0.64 10.49
N GLU A 172 -0.97 -0.04 10.69
CA GLU A 172 -0.60 -0.66 11.96
C GLU A 172 -0.42 0.40 13.05
N ILE A 173 0.33 1.47 12.78
CA ILE A 173 0.56 2.53 13.75
C ILE A 173 -0.73 3.30 14.08
N CYS A 174 -1.61 3.54 13.10
CA CYS A 174 -2.89 4.19 13.31
C CYS A 174 -3.83 3.37 14.20
N GLN A 175 -3.77 2.05 14.11
CA GLN A 175 -4.64 1.12 14.84
C GLN A 175 -4.08 0.67 16.18
N LEU A 176 -2.86 1.10 16.55
CA LEU A 176 -2.27 0.74 17.85
C LEU A 176 -3.17 1.16 19.01
N ARG A 177 -3.32 0.23 19.96
CA ARG A 177 -4.05 0.45 21.21
C ARG A 177 -3.07 0.66 22.35
N ARG A 178 -3.54 1.36 23.39
CA ARG A 178 -2.73 1.63 24.57
C ARG A 178 -2.25 0.35 25.27
N ASP A 179 -3.11 -0.67 25.36
CA ASP A 179 -2.82 -1.95 26.00
C ASP A 179 -1.79 -2.81 25.25
N GLN A 180 -1.51 -2.49 24.00
CA GLN A 180 -0.49 -3.15 23.16
C GLN A 180 0.92 -2.61 23.38
N VAL A 181 1.09 -1.57 24.16
CA VAL A 181 2.39 -0.98 24.49
C VAL A 181 2.89 -1.54 25.81
N LYS A 182 3.96 -2.31 25.76
CA LYS A 182 4.62 -2.86 26.95
C LYS A 182 5.96 -2.15 27.16
N LEU A 183 6.08 -1.35 28.21
CA LEU A 183 7.31 -0.64 28.56
C LEU A 183 7.88 -1.17 29.86
N GLY A 184 9.15 -1.52 29.85
CA GLY A 184 9.94 -1.88 31.02
C GLY A 184 11.14 -0.94 31.18
N LYS A 185 11.86 -1.06 32.28
CA LYS A 185 13.03 -0.18 32.59
C LYS A 185 14.11 -0.19 31.49
N ARG A 186 14.38 -1.33 30.86
CA ARG A 186 15.45 -1.48 29.86
C ARG A 186 14.97 -2.05 28.53
N SER A 187 13.74 -2.48 28.41
CA SER A 187 13.15 -3.07 27.22
C SER A 187 11.75 -2.51 26.97
N GLY A 188 11.21 -2.71 25.79
CA GLY A 188 9.84 -2.40 25.44
C GLY A 188 9.45 -3.08 24.13
N THR A 189 8.18 -3.38 23.98
CA THR A 189 7.63 -4.01 22.77
C THR A 189 6.28 -3.40 22.44
N LEU A 190 5.95 -3.40 21.16
CA LEU A 190 4.61 -3.16 20.62
C LEU A 190 4.04 -4.49 20.13
N GLU A 191 2.85 -4.84 20.58
CA GLU A 191 2.10 -5.95 20.04
C GLU A 191 1.29 -5.49 18.83
N VAL A 192 1.64 -5.97 17.63
CA VAL A 192 1.09 -5.49 16.37
C VAL A 192 0.26 -6.57 15.73
N HIS A 193 -0.98 -6.22 15.37
CA HIS A 193 -1.87 -7.10 14.65
C HIS A 193 -1.56 -7.03 13.16
N GLY A 194 -1.19 -8.17 12.56
CA GLY A 194 -0.99 -8.33 11.14
C GLY A 194 -2.24 -8.84 10.43
N LYS A 195 -2.11 -9.10 9.13
CA LYS A 195 -3.16 -9.75 8.33
C LYS A 195 -3.45 -11.15 8.85
N ARG A 196 -4.69 -11.64 8.67
CA ARG A 196 -5.13 -12.99 9.05
C ARG A 196 -4.96 -13.28 10.54
N ASN A 197 -5.24 -12.31 11.40
CA ASN A 197 -5.16 -12.44 12.85
C ASN A 197 -3.78 -12.90 13.39
N LYS A 198 -2.70 -12.65 12.63
CA LYS A 198 -1.33 -12.90 13.08
C LYS A 198 -0.88 -11.74 13.95
N TYR A 199 -0.20 -12.08 15.04
CA TYR A 199 0.41 -11.11 15.96
C TYR A 199 1.93 -11.15 15.80
N ARG A 200 2.58 -10.00 15.93
CA ARG A 200 4.01 -9.94 16.11
C ARG A 200 4.38 -8.92 17.18
N GLU A 201 5.44 -9.18 17.87
CA GLU A 201 6.06 -8.22 18.77
C GLU A 201 7.16 -7.44 18.03
N VAL A 202 7.08 -6.11 18.13
CA VAL A 202 8.07 -5.20 17.55
C VAL A 202 8.86 -4.60 18.72
N PRO A 203 10.17 -4.87 18.83
CA PRO A 203 11.00 -4.34 19.91
C PRO A 203 11.19 -2.83 19.74
N LEU A 204 11.26 -2.14 20.87
CA LEU A 204 11.47 -0.69 20.95
C LEU A 204 12.89 -0.37 21.40
N ASN A 205 13.59 0.46 20.66
CA ASN A 205 14.87 1.03 21.07
C ASN A 205 14.67 2.12 22.15
N ALA A 206 15.77 2.62 22.72
CA ALA A 206 15.74 3.60 23.79
C ALA A 206 14.99 4.90 23.42
N THR A 207 15.19 5.39 22.18
CA THR A 207 14.55 6.61 21.67
C THR A 207 13.03 6.44 21.60
N ALA A 208 12.57 5.35 20.98
CA ALA A 208 11.14 5.06 20.87
C ALA A 208 10.47 4.86 22.25
N ARG A 209 11.13 4.17 23.18
CA ARG A 209 10.62 4.02 24.55
C ARG A 209 10.46 5.35 25.27
N LYS A 210 11.47 6.22 25.21
CA LYS A 210 11.45 7.52 25.89
C LYS A 210 10.29 8.40 25.41
N VAL A 211 10.11 8.53 24.09
CA VAL A 211 9.03 9.38 23.55
C VAL A 211 7.65 8.77 23.79
N LEU A 212 7.53 7.43 23.80
CA LEU A 212 6.28 6.74 24.14
C LEU A 212 5.92 6.90 25.62
N GLU A 213 6.87 6.77 26.53
CA GLU A 213 6.65 6.94 27.96
C GLU A 213 6.16 8.36 28.26
N GLU A 214 6.81 9.37 27.70
CA GLU A 214 6.40 10.78 27.80
C GLU A 214 4.97 10.97 27.25
N TYR A 215 4.65 10.41 26.11
CA TYR A 215 3.33 10.53 25.50
C TYR A 215 2.24 9.81 26.29
N LEU A 216 2.50 8.58 26.74
CA LEU A 216 1.54 7.79 27.52
C LEU A 216 1.13 8.49 28.82
N SER A 217 2.03 9.30 29.41
CA SER A 217 1.70 10.09 30.62
C SER A 217 0.69 11.20 30.34
N THR A 218 0.56 11.65 29.10
CA THR A 218 -0.41 12.67 28.68
C THR A 218 -1.77 12.10 28.25
N LEU A 219 -1.83 10.80 28.01
CA LEU A 219 -3.08 10.16 27.59
C LEU A 219 -3.97 9.84 28.79
N PRO A 220 -5.29 10.08 28.72
CA PRO A 220 -6.20 9.67 29.76
C PRO A 220 -6.16 8.15 29.97
N PRO A 221 -6.31 7.66 31.19
CA PRO A 221 -6.31 6.22 31.50
C PRO A 221 -7.35 5.42 30.71
N SER A 222 -8.46 6.04 30.34
CA SER A 222 -9.56 5.47 29.59
C SER A 222 -9.31 5.43 28.07
N ALA A 223 -8.19 5.97 27.56
CA ALA A 223 -7.90 5.96 26.15
C ALA A 223 -7.66 4.53 25.63
N VAL A 224 -8.49 4.08 24.70
CA VAL A 224 -8.36 2.78 24.04
C VAL A 224 -7.35 2.87 22.89
N SER A 225 -7.51 3.84 21.99
CA SER A 225 -6.54 4.08 20.91
C SER A 225 -5.29 4.76 21.46
N LEU A 226 -4.10 4.31 20.98
CA LEU A 226 -2.85 4.98 21.31
C LEU A 226 -2.78 6.36 20.65
N PHE A 227 -3.29 6.50 19.42
CA PHE A 227 -3.31 7.75 18.66
C PHE A 227 -4.75 8.14 18.31
N PRO A 228 -5.50 8.75 19.24
CA PRO A 228 -6.86 9.17 18.97
C PRO A 228 -6.90 10.34 17.99
N SER A 229 -7.90 10.31 17.09
CA SER A 229 -8.26 11.45 16.25
C SER A 229 -8.72 12.62 17.11
N GLY A 230 -8.25 13.83 16.82
CA GLY A 230 -8.69 15.03 17.50
C GLY A 230 -10.20 15.32 17.33
N LYS A 231 -10.80 14.86 16.24
CA LYS A 231 -12.21 15.13 15.90
C LYS A 231 -13.15 14.04 16.44
N THR A 232 -12.87 12.77 16.15
CA THR A 232 -13.80 11.66 16.44
C THR A 232 -13.48 10.92 17.74
N LYS A 233 -12.29 11.12 18.29
CA LYS A 233 -11.73 10.35 19.43
C LYS A 233 -11.49 8.86 19.12
N GLU A 234 -11.80 8.41 17.93
CA GLU A 234 -11.45 7.09 17.41
C GLU A 234 -9.99 7.03 16.97
N ALA A 235 -9.55 5.90 16.43
CA ALA A 235 -8.21 5.74 15.91
C ALA A 235 -7.91 6.76 14.78
N LEU A 236 -6.67 7.23 14.71
CA LEU A 236 -6.19 8.10 13.65
C LEU A 236 -6.31 7.38 12.29
N SER A 237 -6.76 8.07 11.25
CA SER A 237 -6.78 7.50 9.91
C SER A 237 -5.40 7.58 9.24
N GLU A 238 -5.10 6.63 8.34
CA GLU A 238 -3.87 6.65 7.53
C GLU A 238 -3.73 7.95 6.72
N ARG A 239 -4.84 8.48 6.23
CA ARG A 239 -4.85 9.78 5.53
C ARG A 239 -4.41 10.92 6.45
N ALA A 240 -4.90 10.94 7.69
CA ALA A 240 -4.50 11.96 8.67
C ALA A 240 -3.02 11.81 9.06
N LEU A 241 -2.51 10.58 9.20
CA LEU A 241 -1.08 10.32 9.40
C LEU A 241 -0.25 10.84 8.21
N GLY A 242 -0.70 10.59 6.99
CA GLY A 242 -0.05 11.15 5.78
C GLY A 242 0.02 12.67 5.79
N TYR A 243 -1.04 13.37 6.22
CA TYR A 243 -1.02 14.81 6.38
C TYR A 243 -0.06 15.29 7.48
N ILE A 244 0.06 14.55 8.60
CA ILE A 244 1.02 14.87 9.67
C ILE A 244 2.45 14.77 9.13
N VAL A 245 2.80 13.65 8.49
CA VAL A 245 4.15 13.47 7.91
C VAL A 245 4.44 14.55 6.89
N LYS A 246 3.52 14.80 5.94
CA LYS A 246 3.68 15.85 4.93
C LYS A 246 3.89 17.23 5.55
N LYS A 247 3.12 17.60 6.57
CA LYS A 247 3.23 18.89 7.27
C LYS A 247 4.66 19.13 7.79
N TYR A 248 5.30 18.14 8.38
CA TYR A 248 6.65 18.30 8.93
C TYR A 248 7.74 18.10 7.87
N ALA A 249 7.49 17.33 6.83
CA ALA A 249 8.34 17.27 5.66
C ALA A 249 8.41 18.61 4.95
N ASP A 250 7.25 19.26 4.70
CA ASP A 250 7.20 20.59 4.10
C ASP A 250 7.98 21.64 4.94
N ARG A 251 7.92 21.57 6.28
CA ARG A 251 8.69 22.42 7.19
C ARG A 251 10.20 22.15 7.15
N ALA A 252 10.56 20.89 6.98
CA ALA A 252 11.94 20.47 6.77
C ALA A 252 12.43 20.72 5.33
N LYS A 253 11.59 21.30 4.44
CA LYS A 253 11.85 21.53 3.02
C LYS A 253 12.12 20.23 2.23
N LEU A 254 11.52 19.14 2.67
CA LEU A 254 11.58 17.83 2.01
C LEU A 254 10.38 17.66 1.08
N THR A 255 10.62 17.20 -0.13
CA THR A 255 9.57 16.95 -1.14
C THR A 255 9.16 15.48 -1.15
N ASP A 256 7.87 15.23 -1.39
CA ASP A 256 7.30 13.90 -1.62
C ASP A 256 7.60 12.85 -0.53
N VAL A 257 7.64 13.26 0.74
CA VAL A 257 7.82 12.35 1.89
C VAL A 257 6.47 11.83 2.38
N SER A 258 6.37 10.52 2.52
CA SER A 258 5.20 9.79 3.00
C SER A 258 5.52 8.90 4.22
N PRO A 259 4.54 8.39 4.96
CA PRO A 259 4.78 7.41 6.02
C PRO A 259 5.51 6.15 5.54
N HIS A 260 5.37 5.81 4.25
CA HIS A 260 6.02 4.64 3.67
C HIS A 260 7.53 4.84 3.50
N ASP A 261 7.95 6.06 3.16
CA ASP A 261 9.38 6.39 3.03
C ASP A 261 10.10 6.35 4.38
N LEU A 262 9.41 6.73 5.48
CA LEU A 262 9.95 6.58 6.84
C LEU A 262 10.13 5.10 7.21
N ARG A 263 9.17 4.26 6.84
CA ARG A 263 9.30 2.81 7.01
C ARG A 263 10.41 2.23 6.13
N HIS A 264 10.59 2.69 4.89
CA HIS A 264 11.71 2.30 4.03
C HIS A 264 13.04 2.70 4.67
N ARG A 265 13.12 3.90 5.22
CA ARG A 265 14.31 4.35 5.96
C ARG A 265 14.68 3.39 7.09
N PHE A 266 13.72 2.97 7.91
CA PHE A 266 13.95 1.95 8.92
C PHE A 266 14.48 0.64 8.30
N GLY A 267 13.87 0.20 7.20
CA GLY A 267 14.28 -1.02 6.50
C GLY A 267 15.74 -0.99 6.02
N TYR A 268 16.15 0.10 5.38
CA TYR A 268 17.53 0.29 4.91
C TYR A 268 18.53 0.30 6.06
N ARG A 269 18.30 1.11 7.10
CA ARG A 269 19.20 1.17 8.26
C ARG A 269 19.33 -0.17 8.98
N MET A 270 18.24 -0.92 9.09
CA MET A 270 18.27 -2.23 9.72
C MET A 270 18.96 -3.28 8.85
N ALA A 271 18.84 -3.20 7.53
CA ALA A 271 19.47 -4.14 6.59
C ALA A 271 21.02 -4.11 6.68
N GLU A 272 21.61 -2.99 7.06
CA GLU A 272 23.05 -2.86 7.30
C GLU A 272 23.53 -3.66 8.53
N SER A 273 22.64 -3.89 9.50
CA SER A 273 23.05 -4.39 10.82
C SER A 273 22.47 -5.75 11.18
N VAL A 274 21.39 -6.20 10.50
CA VAL A 274 20.71 -7.45 10.86
C VAL A 274 20.45 -8.34 9.66
N PRO A 275 20.47 -9.68 9.83
CA PRO A 275 20.12 -10.61 8.76
C PRO A 275 18.70 -10.38 8.23
N LEU A 276 18.52 -10.56 6.93
CA LEU A 276 17.30 -10.27 6.19
C LEU A 276 16.03 -10.93 6.78
N HIS A 277 16.16 -12.17 7.24
CA HIS A 277 15.03 -12.90 7.84
C HIS A 277 14.54 -12.25 9.15
N ARG A 278 15.44 -11.68 9.96
CA ARG A 278 15.08 -10.95 11.19
C ARG A 278 14.43 -9.62 10.85
N LEU A 279 14.95 -8.92 9.83
CA LEU A 279 14.33 -7.70 9.34
C LEU A 279 12.90 -7.97 8.82
N ALA A 280 12.71 -9.01 8.02
CA ALA A 280 11.40 -9.44 7.54
C ALA A 280 10.42 -9.72 8.69
N GLN A 281 10.88 -10.41 9.74
CA GLN A 281 10.09 -10.71 10.92
C GLN A 281 9.66 -9.43 11.67
N ILE A 282 10.58 -8.48 11.91
CA ILE A 282 10.29 -7.21 12.58
C ILE A 282 9.29 -6.40 11.76
N MET A 283 9.52 -6.27 10.46
CA MET A 283 8.66 -5.49 9.56
C MET A 283 7.33 -6.18 9.23
N GLY A 284 7.20 -7.49 9.51
CA GLY A 284 6.00 -8.28 9.18
C GLY A 284 5.80 -8.42 7.68
N HIS A 285 6.83 -8.84 6.97
CA HIS A 285 6.76 -9.22 5.57
C HIS A 285 6.41 -10.71 5.46
N ASP A 286 5.38 -11.03 4.69
CA ASP A 286 4.98 -12.41 4.43
C ASP A 286 5.94 -13.12 3.46
N SER A 287 6.69 -12.38 2.63
CA SER A 287 7.73 -12.87 1.71
C SER A 287 9.04 -12.12 1.94
N LEU A 288 10.16 -12.86 1.83
CA LEU A 288 11.50 -12.27 1.82
C LEU A 288 11.75 -11.38 0.58
N ASP A 289 11.02 -11.60 -0.51
CA ASP A 289 11.16 -10.76 -1.72
C ASP A 289 10.88 -9.29 -1.43
N THR A 290 9.86 -9.00 -0.59
CA THR A 290 9.58 -7.63 -0.16
C THR A 290 10.72 -7.02 0.65
N THR A 291 11.53 -7.84 1.34
CA THR A 291 12.65 -7.38 2.16
C THR A 291 13.93 -7.27 1.33
N ARG A 292 14.05 -8.02 0.23
CA ARG A 292 15.20 -7.95 -0.71
C ARG A 292 15.39 -6.54 -1.28
N LEU A 293 14.35 -5.74 -1.35
CA LEU A 293 14.43 -4.34 -1.80
C LEU A 293 15.42 -3.51 -0.97
N TYR A 294 15.67 -3.88 0.29
CA TYR A 294 16.60 -3.17 1.19
C TYR A 294 18.06 -3.64 1.10
N ILE A 295 18.33 -4.68 0.33
CA ILE A 295 19.70 -5.24 0.16
C ILE A 295 20.23 -5.13 -1.26
N GLN A 296 19.55 -4.38 -2.12
CA GLN A 296 20.11 -4.02 -3.43
C GLN A 296 21.25 -3.04 -3.20
N GLY A 297 22.41 -3.59 -2.80
CA GLY A 297 23.62 -2.85 -2.59
C GLY A 297 24.09 -2.16 -3.88
N THR A 298 24.70 -1.01 -3.74
CA THR A 298 25.39 -0.34 -4.84
C THR A 298 26.58 -1.22 -5.28
N LYS A 299 27.12 -0.98 -6.49
CA LYS A 299 28.36 -1.65 -6.91
C LYS A 299 29.50 -1.45 -5.90
N HIS A 300 29.50 -0.31 -5.20
CA HIS A 300 30.47 0.02 -4.16
C HIS A 300 30.32 -0.89 -2.94
N ASP A 301 29.09 -1.13 -2.47
CA ASP A 301 28.83 -2.03 -1.32
C ASP A 301 29.25 -3.47 -1.64
N LEU A 302 29.03 -3.93 -2.86
CA LEU A 302 29.46 -5.26 -3.31
C LEU A 302 31.00 -5.37 -3.36
N GLN A 303 31.68 -4.33 -3.84
CA GLN A 303 33.13 -4.28 -3.85
C GLN A 303 33.69 -4.31 -2.43
N GLN A 304 33.16 -3.49 -1.53
CA GLN A 304 33.56 -3.43 -0.14
C GLN A 304 33.35 -4.75 0.60
N ALA A 305 32.20 -5.43 0.33
CA ALA A 305 31.93 -6.74 0.88
C ALA A 305 32.93 -7.80 0.43
N VAL A 306 33.38 -7.77 -0.83
CA VAL A 306 34.41 -8.69 -1.35
C VAL A 306 35.76 -8.41 -0.73
N GLU A 307 36.14 -7.13 -0.53
CA GLU A 307 37.40 -6.75 0.11
C GLU A 307 37.52 -7.21 1.58
N THR A 308 36.38 -7.40 2.26
CA THR A 308 36.35 -7.94 3.64
C THR A 308 36.71 -9.43 3.71
N ILE A 309 36.67 -10.15 2.58
CA ILE A 309 37.06 -11.57 2.47
C ILE A 309 38.53 -11.65 1.99
N ALA A 310 39.45 -11.00 2.71
CA ALA A 310 40.88 -11.13 2.42
C ALA A 310 41.32 -12.53 2.82
N TRP A 311 41.69 -13.36 1.85
CA TRP A 311 42.39 -14.61 2.08
C TRP A 311 43.86 -14.28 2.35
N VAL A 312 44.36 -14.60 3.55
CA VAL A 312 45.76 -14.52 3.90
C VAL A 312 46.46 -15.80 3.48
#